data_b9d128b18fbe4fb02a59fdcdb38c342c
#
_entry.id   b9d128b18fbe4fb02a59fdcdb38c342c
#
_cell.length_a   1.000
_cell.length_b   1.000
_cell.length_c   1.000
_cell.angle_alpha   90.00
_cell.angle_beta   90.00
_cell.angle_gamma   90.00
#
_symmetry.space_group_name_H-M   'P 1'
#
loop_
_entity.id
_entity.type
_entity.pdbx_description
1 polymer ?
#
loop_
_entity_poly.entity_id
_entity_poly.type
_entity_poly.pdbx_seq_one_letter_code
_entity_poly.pdbx_strand_id
1 'polypeptide(L)'
;LRTAVFLVICFFLMAPLSAGAADLSFQLSKEEIEVGLDPTREKVTISGQVPAGLPVIVRVEGPKRPVLVSLSQDDSFVKFSEAEVLGLPGYYQVLTSQPVENIPQQFWNELGINPDYQQLKRNAWTRMRQNVGEGFEKYQQDYLDLALKVKEQKRMYAVRQGVVQHRGGNFQVDIPLIAGMPLGELKVTVLTVVDNQVIAAPAQVLHIKPASLLSLGSQEVSISAVLVISLFMLPIIMLTVAQVLEMVEQYKEEEKRARLLKQLRQN
;
A
#
# COMPACT_ATOMS: atom_id res chain seq x y z
N LEU A 1 -13.89 -6.51 -68.76
CA LEU A 1 -12.51 -6.47 -68.15
C LEU A 1 -12.26 -5.14 -67.41
N ARG A 2 -12.67 -3.98 -67.95
CA ARG A 2 -12.47 -2.65 -67.32
C ARG A 2 -13.26 -2.45 -66.03
N THR A 3 -14.46 -3.01 -65.89
CA THR A 3 -15.27 -2.95 -64.64
C THR A 3 -14.73 -3.85 -63.51
N ALA A 4 -14.14 -4.98 -63.84
CA ALA A 4 -13.54 -5.88 -62.83
C ALA A 4 -12.26 -5.27 -62.23
N VAL A 5 -11.47 -4.55 -63.02
CA VAL A 5 -10.25 -3.88 -62.53
C VAL A 5 -10.59 -2.72 -61.57
N PHE A 6 -11.69 -1.99 -61.84
CA PHE A 6 -12.12 -0.90 -60.95
C PHE A 6 -12.60 -1.40 -59.58
N LEU A 7 -13.27 -2.55 -59.55
CA LEU A 7 -13.78 -3.17 -58.31
C LEU A 7 -12.65 -3.70 -57.41
N VAL A 8 -11.57 -4.23 -57.99
CA VAL A 8 -10.38 -4.68 -57.29
C VAL A 8 -9.59 -3.51 -56.66
N ILE A 9 -9.50 -2.39 -57.37
CA ILE A 9 -8.82 -1.18 -56.87
C ILE A 9 -9.61 -0.56 -55.71
N CYS A 10 -10.94 -0.52 -55.75
CA CYS A 10 -11.78 -0.02 -54.65
C CYS A 10 -11.71 -0.94 -53.41
N PHE A 11 -11.52 -2.25 -53.58
CA PHE A 11 -11.37 -3.19 -52.44
C PHE A 11 -10.04 -3.02 -51.72
N PHE A 12 -8.97 -2.66 -52.46
CA PHE A 12 -7.65 -2.39 -51.84
C PHE A 12 -7.58 -1.04 -51.11
N LEU A 13 -8.44 -0.08 -51.47
CA LEU A 13 -8.52 1.22 -50.80
C LEU A 13 -9.33 1.20 -49.50
N MET A 14 -10.08 0.11 -49.22
CA MET A 14 -10.82 -0.10 -47.99
C MET A 14 -10.08 -1.01 -46.97
N ALA A 15 -8.81 -1.28 -47.17
CA ALA A 15 -8.01 -1.88 -46.11
C ALA A 15 -8.02 -0.92 -44.93
N PRO A 16 -8.58 -1.32 -43.75
CA PRO A 16 -8.50 -0.46 -42.57
C PRO A 16 -7.02 -0.22 -42.32
N LEU A 17 -6.60 1.04 -42.39
CA LEU A 17 -5.36 1.46 -41.76
C LEU A 17 -5.54 1.10 -40.27
N SER A 18 -4.99 -0.04 -39.88
CA SER A 18 -4.82 -0.34 -38.49
C SER A 18 -3.95 0.78 -37.91
N ALA A 19 -4.59 1.82 -37.37
CA ALA A 19 -3.92 2.79 -36.55
C ALA A 19 -3.20 1.92 -35.51
N GLY A 20 -1.87 1.86 -35.60
CA GLY A 20 -1.05 1.09 -34.65
C GLY A 20 -1.40 1.59 -33.26
N ALA A 21 -2.20 0.81 -32.56
CA ALA A 21 -2.44 1.05 -31.14
C ALA A 21 -1.04 1.14 -30.52
N ALA A 22 -0.73 2.29 -29.93
CA ALA A 22 0.55 2.47 -29.25
C ALA A 22 0.70 1.31 -28.27
N ASP A 23 1.65 0.44 -28.55
CA ASP A 23 1.81 -0.83 -27.81
C ASP A 23 2.36 -0.48 -26.42
N LEU A 24 1.42 -0.19 -25.50
CA LEU A 24 1.70 0.14 -24.14
C LEU A 24 1.70 -1.14 -23.32
N SER A 25 2.88 -1.63 -22.98
CA SER A 25 3.06 -2.88 -22.21
C SER A 25 4.02 -2.67 -21.05
N PHE A 26 3.79 -3.38 -19.96
CA PHE A 26 4.69 -3.37 -18.81
C PHE A 26 4.66 -4.69 -18.05
N GLN A 27 5.67 -4.90 -17.23
CA GLN A 27 5.82 -6.05 -16.36
C GLN A 27 6.32 -5.62 -14.99
N LEU A 28 5.89 -6.34 -13.96
CA LEU A 28 6.40 -6.23 -12.59
C LEU A 28 7.57 -7.21 -12.42
N SER A 29 8.63 -6.80 -11.72
CA SER A 29 9.75 -7.69 -11.39
C SER A 29 9.35 -8.83 -10.45
N LYS A 30 8.26 -8.61 -9.67
CA LYS A 30 7.66 -9.57 -8.76
C LYS A 30 6.14 -9.34 -8.77
N GLU A 31 5.35 -10.41 -8.73
CA GLU A 31 3.89 -10.33 -8.60
C GLU A 31 3.46 -10.37 -7.12
N GLU A 32 4.36 -10.83 -6.26
CA GLU A 32 4.13 -10.95 -4.83
C GLU A 32 5.37 -10.54 -4.06
N ILE A 33 5.16 -9.87 -2.93
CA ILE A 33 6.22 -9.53 -1.98
C ILE A 33 5.74 -9.79 -0.55
N GLU A 34 6.67 -10.24 0.28
CA GLU A 34 6.46 -10.35 1.72
C GLU A 34 7.08 -9.14 2.41
N VAL A 35 6.26 -8.37 3.13
CA VAL A 35 6.71 -7.18 3.86
C VAL A 35 6.79 -7.48 5.34
N GLY A 36 8.02 -7.42 5.89
CA GLY A 36 8.26 -7.45 7.33
C GLY A 36 8.02 -6.09 8.00
N LEU A 37 8.68 -5.88 9.12
CA LEU A 37 8.62 -4.62 9.87
C LEU A 37 9.19 -3.43 9.06
N ASP A 38 10.15 -3.71 8.19
CA ASP A 38 10.77 -2.71 7.31
C ASP A 38 10.54 -3.09 5.84
N PRO A 39 9.45 -2.62 5.21
CA PRO A 39 9.13 -2.91 3.82
C PRO A 39 10.13 -2.26 2.85
N THR A 40 10.91 -1.28 3.28
CA THR A 40 11.86 -0.56 2.41
C THR A 40 13.03 -1.44 1.93
N ARG A 41 13.22 -2.60 2.54
CA ARG A 41 14.23 -3.60 2.12
C ARG A 41 13.83 -4.34 0.86
N GLU A 42 12.53 -4.44 0.60
CA GLU A 42 12.02 -5.06 -0.61
C GLU A 42 11.99 -4.04 -1.76
N LYS A 43 12.25 -4.52 -2.97
CA LYS A 43 12.27 -3.70 -4.17
C LYS A 43 11.42 -4.35 -5.24
N VAL A 44 10.46 -3.59 -5.77
CA VAL A 44 9.66 -3.99 -6.92
C VAL A 44 9.85 -2.96 -8.02
N THR A 45 10.36 -3.43 -9.14
CA THR A 45 10.61 -2.60 -10.32
C THR A 45 9.51 -2.86 -11.34
N ILE A 46 8.99 -1.78 -11.91
CA ILE A 46 8.09 -1.78 -13.06
C ILE A 46 8.94 -1.45 -14.27
N SER A 47 8.86 -2.25 -15.31
CA SER A 47 9.54 -2.00 -16.58
C SER A 47 8.60 -2.25 -17.74
N GLY A 48 8.79 -1.54 -18.85
CA GLY A 48 7.92 -1.71 -20.01
C GLY A 48 8.31 -0.83 -21.18
N GLN A 49 7.41 -0.77 -22.15
CA GLN A 49 7.60 -0.02 -23.38
C GLN A 49 6.49 0.99 -23.57
N VAL A 50 6.91 2.20 -23.94
CA VAL A 50 6.02 3.34 -24.32
C VAL A 50 6.70 4.05 -25.47
N PRO A 51 6.02 4.48 -26.51
CA PRO A 51 6.63 5.22 -27.61
C PRO A 51 7.51 6.38 -27.13
N ALA A 52 8.66 6.56 -27.76
CA ALA A 52 9.63 7.58 -27.36
C ALA A 52 9.01 8.99 -27.43
N GLY A 53 9.37 9.83 -26.45
CA GLY A 53 8.87 11.21 -26.38
C GLY A 53 7.52 11.40 -25.69
N LEU A 54 6.80 10.33 -25.38
CA LEU A 54 5.55 10.42 -24.64
C LEU A 54 5.78 10.42 -23.11
N PRO A 55 4.91 11.10 -22.34
CA PRO A 55 4.96 11.03 -20.88
C PRO A 55 4.56 9.63 -20.39
N VAL A 56 5.33 9.09 -19.46
CA VAL A 56 4.99 7.83 -18.77
C VAL A 56 4.52 8.16 -17.37
N ILE A 57 3.33 7.71 -17.05
CA ILE A 57 2.71 7.87 -15.74
C ILE A 57 2.42 6.48 -15.17
N VAL A 58 2.97 6.17 -14.01
CA VAL A 58 2.72 4.91 -13.31
C VAL A 58 1.89 5.21 -12.07
N ARG A 59 0.68 4.66 -12.00
CA ARG A 59 -0.23 4.82 -10.88
C ARG A 59 -0.33 3.52 -10.09
N VAL A 60 -0.08 3.60 -8.79
CA VAL A 60 -0.14 2.48 -7.86
C VAL A 60 -1.20 2.76 -6.82
N GLU A 61 -2.25 1.95 -6.79
CA GLU A 61 -3.40 2.08 -5.91
C GLU A 61 -3.52 0.86 -4.99
N GLY A 62 -3.55 1.09 -3.69
CA GLY A 62 -3.80 0.04 -2.70
C GLY A 62 -5.30 -0.23 -2.48
N PRO A 63 -5.63 -1.26 -1.68
CA PRO A 63 -7.00 -1.57 -1.34
C PRO A 63 -7.64 -0.38 -0.60
N LYS A 64 -8.95 -0.19 -0.81
CA LYS A 64 -9.71 0.85 -0.11
C LYS A 64 -9.73 0.57 1.38
N ARG A 65 -9.39 1.59 2.18
CA ARG A 65 -9.35 1.49 3.64
C ARG A 65 -10.03 2.71 4.26
N PRO A 66 -10.91 2.52 5.22
CA PRO A 66 -11.50 3.61 5.97
C PRO A 66 -10.42 4.42 6.71
N VAL A 67 -10.59 5.72 6.77
CA VAL A 67 -9.73 6.65 7.52
C VAL A 67 -10.56 7.29 8.62
N LEU A 68 -10.19 7.04 9.87
CA LEU A 68 -10.80 7.71 11.00
C LEU A 68 -10.16 9.08 11.17
N VAL A 69 -11.00 10.11 11.25
CA VAL A 69 -10.59 11.52 11.38
C VAL A 69 -11.37 12.14 12.52
N SER A 70 -10.64 12.85 13.39
CA SER A 70 -11.24 13.59 14.51
C SER A 70 -10.96 15.08 14.34
N LEU A 71 -12.00 15.90 14.45
CA LEU A 71 -11.89 17.36 14.48
C LEU A 71 -12.24 17.86 15.88
N SER A 72 -11.38 18.67 16.46
CA SER A 72 -11.70 19.38 17.72
C SER A 72 -12.70 20.49 17.41
N GLN A 73 -13.78 20.54 18.16
CA GLN A 73 -14.73 21.63 18.12
C GLN A 73 -14.37 22.58 19.26
N ASP A 74 -14.05 23.80 18.91
CA ASP A 74 -13.57 24.85 19.83
C ASP A 74 -12.28 24.40 20.59
N ASP A 75 -11.53 25.30 21.16
CA ASP A 75 -10.27 25.04 21.91
C ASP A 75 -10.43 24.11 23.14
N SER A 76 -11.51 23.35 23.19
CA SER A 76 -11.84 22.39 24.24
C SER A 76 -11.42 20.99 23.84
N PHE A 77 -10.51 20.40 24.61
CA PHE A 77 -10.07 19.00 24.48
C PHE A 77 -11.18 17.95 24.68
N VAL A 78 -12.38 18.36 25.05
CA VAL A 78 -13.49 17.48 25.45
C VAL A 78 -14.55 17.32 24.36
N LYS A 79 -14.62 18.23 23.39
CA LYS A 79 -15.59 18.18 22.29
C LYS A 79 -14.86 17.92 20.97
N PHE A 80 -14.85 16.69 20.54
CA PHE A 80 -14.38 16.33 19.20
C PHE A 80 -15.46 15.58 18.45
N SER A 81 -15.49 15.81 17.16
CA SER A 81 -16.35 15.07 16.25
C SER A 81 -15.51 14.05 15.49
N GLU A 82 -15.97 12.81 15.41
CA GLU A 82 -15.31 11.74 14.68
C GLU A 82 -16.09 11.37 13.43
N ALA A 83 -15.38 11.32 12.33
CA ALA A 83 -15.91 10.83 11.07
C ALA A 83 -15.01 9.75 10.48
N GLU A 84 -15.62 8.84 9.79
CA GLU A 84 -14.96 7.81 9.00
C GLU A 84 -15.05 8.21 7.53
N VAL A 85 -13.89 8.43 6.90
CA VAL A 85 -13.80 8.71 5.47
C VAL A 85 -13.61 7.40 4.73
N LEU A 86 -14.52 7.10 3.84
CA LEU A 86 -14.64 5.85 3.07
C LEU A 86 -14.36 6.11 1.59
N GLY A 87 -14.03 5.04 0.85
CA GLY A 87 -13.80 5.12 -0.59
C GLY A 87 -12.38 5.49 -1.00
N LEU A 88 -11.55 5.96 -0.06
CA LEU A 88 -10.15 6.28 -0.32
C LEU A 88 -9.28 5.01 -0.40
N PRO A 89 -8.33 4.91 -1.36
CA PRO A 89 -7.33 3.85 -1.35
C PRO A 89 -6.44 3.96 -0.12
N GLY A 90 -6.00 2.82 0.41
CA GLY A 90 -5.07 2.80 1.55
C GLY A 90 -3.68 3.35 1.21
N TYR A 91 -3.30 3.25 -0.06
CA TYR A 91 -2.04 3.70 -0.65
C TYR A 91 -2.30 4.25 -2.05
N TYR A 92 -1.69 5.38 -2.39
CA TYR A 92 -1.84 6.03 -3.69
C TYR A 92 -0.55 6.75 -4.08
N GLN A 93 0.15 6.22 -5.07
CA GLN A 93 1.37 6.84 -5.60
C GLN A 93 1.23 7.01 -7.10
N VAL A 94 1.59 8.18 -7.57
CA VAL A 94 1.71 8.45 -9.00
C VAL A 94 3.16 8.87 -9.29
N LEU A 95 3.80 8.15 -10.21
CA LEU A 95 5.19 8.33 -10.59
C LEU A 95 5.22 8.80 -12.04
N THR A 96 5.89 9.90 -12.35
CA THR A 96 5.93 10.44 -13.71
C THR A 96 7.35 10.49 -14.26
N SER A 97 7.47 10.41 -15.59
CA SER A 97 8.76 10.55 -16.29
C SER A 97 9.19 12.00 -16.51
N GLN A 98 8.26 12.93 -16.35
CA GLN A 98 8.50 14.37 -16.54
C GLN A 98 7.73 15.19 -15.51
N PRO A 99 8.05 16.50 -15.34
CA PRO A 99 7.29 17.40 -14.50
C PRO A 99 5.81 17.45 -14.90
N VAL A 100 4.92 17.58 -13.91
CA VAL A 100 3.45 17.61 -14.12
C VAL A 100 3.05 18.81 -14.97
N GLU A 101 3.76 19.92 -14.87
CA GLU A 101 3.52 21.15 -15.62
C GLU A 101 3.64 20.95 -17.15
N ASN A 102 4.40 19.95 -17.58
CA ASN A 102 4.55 19.59 -19.00
C ASN A 102 3.39 18.74 -19.54
N ILE A 103 2.47 18.33 -18.67
CA ILE A 103 1.29 17.53 -19.03
C ILE A 103 0.07 18.44 -19.06
N PRO A 104 -0.74 18.44 -20.14
CA PRO A 104 -1.91 19.31 -20.23
C PRO A 104 -2.88 19.09 -19.05
N GLN A 105 -3.29 20.19 -18.42
CA GLN A 105 -4.07 20.18 -17.17
C GLN A 105 -5.41 19.42 -17.29
N GLN A 106 -5.99 19.38 -18.49
CA GLN A 106 -7.23 18.64 -18.77
C GLN A 106 -7.13 17.14 -18.43
N PHE A 107 -5.93 16.55 -18.47
CA PHE A 107 -5.70 15.13 -18.17
C PHE A 107 -5.32 14.85 -16.72
N TRP A 108 -5.05 15.85 -15.91
CA TRP A 108 -4.54 15.67 -14.55
C TRP A 108 -5.44 14.79 -13.69
N ASN A 109 -6.76 14.96 -13.79
CA ASN A 109 -7.71 14.15 -13.03
C ASN A 109 -7.72 12.69 -13.50
N GLU A 110 -7.67 12.45 -14.79
CA GLU A 110 -7.70 11.11 -15.37
C GLU A 110 -6.40 10.36 -15.12
N LEU A 111 -5.27 11.03 -15.27
CA LEU A 111 -3.95 10.49 -14.96
C LEU A 111 -3.72 10.32 -13.45
N GLY A 112 -4.49 11.04 -12.63
CA GLY A 112 -4.36 10.98 -11.17
C GLY A 112 -3.24 11.84 -10.61
N ILE A 113 -2.73 12.80 -11.38
CA ILE A 113 -1.62 13.70 -11.00
C ILE A 113 -2.08 15.03 -10.42
N ASN A 114 -3.40 15.22 -10.26
CA ASN A 114 -3.94 16.45 -9.68
C ASN A 114 -3.49 16.55 -8.21
N PRO A 115 -2.81 17.66 -7.82
CA PRO A 115 -2.31 17.84 -6.46
C PRO A 115 -3.40 17.86 -5.39
N ASP A 116 -4.63 18.25 -5.76
CA ASP A 116 -5.79 18.28 -4.86
C ASP A 116 -6.51 16.94 -4.76
N TYR A 117 -6.04 15.89 -5.45
CA TYR A 117 -6.64 14.56 -5.49
C TYR A 117 -8.13 14.55 -5.86
N GLN A 118 -8.56 15.41 -6.77
CA GLN A 118 -9.97 15.57 -7.14
C GLN A 118 -10.62 14.25 -7.59
N GLN A 119 -9.88 13.39 -8.29
CA GLN A 119 -10.36 12.07 -8.73
C GLN A 119 -10.65 11.13 -7.54
N LEU A 120 -9.89 11.26 -6.43
CA LEU A 120 -10.13 10.48 -5.22
C LEU A 120 -11.29 11.05 -4.42
N LYS A 121 -11.38 12.38 -4.32
CA LYS A 121 -12.47 13.08 -3.62
C LYS A 121 -13.85 12.73 -4.19
N ARG A 122 -13.97 12.58 -5.52
CA ARG A 122 -15.23 12.20 -6.18
C ARG A 122 -15.77 10.83 -5.74
N ASN A 123 -14.90 9.92 -5.35
CA ASN A 123 -15.24 8.54 -4.98
C ASN A 123 -15.26 8.33 -3.46
N ALA A 124 -14.94 9.37 -2.70
CA ALA A 124 -14.88 9.31 -1.24
C ALA A 124 -16.15 9.91 -0.64
N TRP A 125 -16.54 9.40 0.51
CA TRP A 125 -17.65 9.89 1.29
C TRP A 125 -17.36 9.74 2.78
N THR A 126 -18.04 10.55 3.60
CA THR A 126 -17.84 10.58 5.04
C THR A 126 -19.05 10.01 5.76
N ARG A 127 -18.79 9.26 6.83
CA ARG A 127 -19.80 8.72 7.73
C ARG A 127 -19.47 9.16 9.17
N MET A 128 -20.40 9.82 9.83
CA MET A 128 -20.23 10.17 11.25
C MET A 128 -20.29 8.92 12.12
N ARG A 129 -19.43 8.87 13.14
CA ARG A 129 -19.41 7.80 14.14
C ARG A 129 -20.20 8.16 15.40
N GLN A 130 -20.25 9.43 15.74
CA GLN A 130 -20.99 9.90 16.91
C GLN A 130 -22.03 10.94 16.48
N ASN A 131 -23.15 11.01 17.23
CA ASN A 131 -24.17 12.01 17.02
C ASN A 131 -23.58 13.40 17.26
N VAL A 132 -23.25 14.05 16.18
CA VAL A 132 -22.85 15.45 16.17
C VAL A 132 -24.10 16.24 15.79
N GLY A 133 -24.36 17.30 16.55
CA GLY A 133 -25.50 18.16 16.32
C GLY A 133 -25.56 18.73 14.89
N GLU A 134 -26.61 19.53 14.65
CA GLU A 134 -26.86 20.20 13.36
C GLU A 134 -25.58 20.84 12.80
N GLY A 135 -25.21 20.52 11.58
CA GLY A 135 -24.06 21.14 10.89
C GLY A 135 -22.99 20.18 10.34
N PHE A 136 -23.19 18.86 10.43
CA PHE A 136 -22.24 17.88 9.86
C PHE A 136 -21.95 18.12 8.39
N GLU A 137 -22.96 18.46 7.60
CA GLU A 137 -22.80 18.71 6.15
C GLU A 137 -21.78 19.82 5.87
N LYS A 138 -21.70 20.82 6.77
CA LYS A 138 -20.75 21.94 6.67
C LYS A 138 -19.30 21.49 6.79
N TYR A 139 -19.00 20.44 7.57
CA TYR A 139 -17.64 19.97 7.84
C TYR A 139 -17.25 18.75 7.00
N GLN A 140 -18.11 18.25 6.14
CA GLN A 140 -17.86 17.05 5.37
C GLN A 140 -16.59 17.16 4.50
N GLN A 141 -16.39 18.32 3.89
CA GLN A 141 -15.20 18.61 3.09
C GLN A 141 -13.94 18.67 3.94
N ASP A 142 -14.02 19.24 5.15
CA ASP A 142 -12.89 19.38 6.07
C ASP A 142 -12.35 17.99 6.51
N TYR A 143 -13.28 17.04 6.79
CA TYR A 143 -12.89 15.66 7.11
C TYR A 143 -12.16 14.97 5.97
N LEU A 144 -12.65 15.18 4.75
CA LEU A 144 -12.04 14.59 3.56
C LEU A 144 -10.63 15.17 3.32
N ASP A 145 -10.50 16.50 3.39
CA ASP A 145 -9.22 17.18 3.21
C ASP A 145 -8.21 16.80 4.31
N LEU A 146 -8.68 16.66 5.56
CA LEU A 146 -7.84 16.20 6.65
C LEU A 146 -7.39 14.73 6.45
N ALA A 147 -8.27 13.86 5.99
CA ALA A 147 -7.93 12.48 5.68
C ALA A 147 -6.84 12.39 4.60
N LEU A 148 -6.95 13.20 3.54
CA LEU A 148 -5.93 13.28 2.49
C LEU A 148 -4.61 13.79 3.04
N LYS A 149 -4.64 14.88 3.82
CA LYS A 149 -3.43 15.46 4.45
C LYS A 149 -2.73 14.47 5.38
N VAL A 150 -3.47 13.69 6.17
CA VAL A 150 -2.89 12.63 7.00
C VAL A 150 -2.22 11.55 6.15
N LYS A 151 -2.83 11.18 5.02
CA LYS A 151 -2.23 10.20 4.09
C LYS A 151 -0.96 10.73 3.44
N GLU A 152 -0.91 12.01 3.07
CA GLU A 152 0.29 12.67 2.55
C GLU A 152 1.42 12.72 3.59
N GLN A 153 1.12 13.16 4.81
CA GLN A 153 2.09 13.21 5.90
C GLN A 153 2.70 11.82 6.19
N LYS A 154 1.91 10.76 6.07
CA LYS A 154 2.38 9.37 6.18
C LYS A 154 3.08 8.87 4.91
N ARG A 155 3.25 9.71 3.89
CA ARG A 155 3.80 9.37 2.57
C ARG A 155 3.03 8.26 1.85
N MET A 156 1.81 7.96 2.30
CA MET A 156 0.93 7.00 1.62
C MET A 156 0.43 7.55 0.28
N TYR A 157 0.27 8.88 0.19
CA TYR A 157 -0.15 9.59 -0.99
C TYR A 157 0.98 10.50 -1.46
N ALA A 158 1.34 10.39 -2.73
CA ALA A 158 2.28 11.31 -3.36
C ALA A 158 2.18 11.26 -4.89
N VAL A 159 2.48 12.40 -5.51
CA VAL A 159 2.81 12.53 -6.93
C VAL A 159 4.31 12.81 -7.03
N ARG A 160 5.07 11.84 -7.53
CA ARG A 160 6.52 11.93 -7.65
C ARG A 160 6.91 12.19 -9.10
N GLN A 161 7.48 13.34 -9.35
CA GLN A 161 7.80 13.80 -10.69
C GLN A 161 9.22 13.41 -11.12
N GLY A 162 9.40 13.07 -12.39
CA GLY A 162 10.71 12.79 -12.98
C GLY A 162 11.42 11.55 -12.44
N VAL A 163 10.70 10.67 -11.74
CA VAL A 163 11.29 9.45 -11.14
C VAL A 163 11.26 8.24 -12.07
N VAL A 164 10.40 8.25 -13.09
CA VAL A 164 10.33 7.20 -14.10
C VAL A 164 11.45 7.44 -15.11
N GLN A 165 12.40 6.53 -15.18
CA GLN A 165 13.44 6.55 -16.20
C GLN A 165 12.86 6.10 -17.53
N HIS A 166 12.88 6.99 -18.53
CA HIS A 166 12.36 6.69 -19.88
C HIS A 166 13.43 7.01 -20.92
N ARG A 167 13.91 5.98 -21.62
CA ARG A 167 14.95 6.11 -22.65
C ARG A 167 14.65 5.18 -23.83
N GLY A 168 14.64 5.74 -25.05
CA GLY A 168 14.53 4.96 -26.28
C GLY A 168 13.26 4.08 -26.36
N GLY A 169 12.14 4.54 -25.79
CA GLY A 169 10.90 3.77 -25.76
C GLY A 169 10.78 2.76 -24.61
N ASN A 170 11.85 2.53 -23.84
CA ASN A 170 11.78 1.69 -22.65
C ASN A 170 11.67 2.56 -21.40
N PHE A 171 10.90 2.14 -20.41
CA PHE A 171 10.83 2.82 -19.13
C PHE A 171 11.07 1.85 -17.97
N GLN A 172 11.53 2.40 -16.86
CA GLN A 172 11.74 1.67 -15.61
C GLN A 172 11.51 2.60 -14.43
N VAL A 173 10.87 2.06 -13.37
CA VAL A 173 10.68 2.75 -12.10
C VAL A 173 10.50 1.76 -10.97
N ASP A 174 10.95 2.11 -9.78
CA ASP A 174 10.73 1.33 -8.57
C ASP A 174 9.48 1.82 -7.82
N ILE A 175 8.67 0.87 -7.33
CA ILE A 175 7.54 1.19 -6.45
C ILE A 175 8.09 1.60 -5.09
N PRO A 176 7.75 2.78 -4.56
CA PRO A 176 8.17 3.19 -3.23
C PRO A 176 7.40 2.42 -2.16
N LEU A 177 8.03 1.40 -1.59
CA LEU A 177 7.47 0.66 -0.46
C LEU A 177 7.76 1.44 0.84
N ILE A 178 6.74 1.63 1.66
CA ILE A 178 6.82 2.45 2.88
C ILE A 178 6.25 1.71 4.09
N ALA A 179 6.76 2.06 5.28
CA ALA A 179 6.27 1.49 6.52
C ALA A 179 4.77 1.80 6.73
N GLY A 180 4.00 0.80 7.15
CA GLY A 180 2.58 0.93 7.39
C GLY A 180 1.71 0.95 6.12
N MET A 181 2.27 0.65 4.95
CA MET A 181 1.47 0.47 3.73
C MET A 181 0.47 -0.69 3.93
N PRO A 182 -0.73 -0.61 3.30
CA PRO A 182 -1.73 -1.64 3.48
C PRO A 182 -1.29 -2.96 2.86
N LEU A 183 -1.54 -4.05 3.57
CA LEU A 183 -1.43 -5.40 3.03
C LEU A 183 -2.59 -5.66 2.06
N GLY A 184 -2.37 -6.54 1.09
CA GLY A 184 -3.34 -6.91 0.07
C GLY A 184 -2.89 -6.55 -1.33
N GLU A 185 -3.82 -6.29 -2.21
CA GLU A 185 -3.58 -6.08 -3.63
C GLU A 185 -3.26 -4.61 -3.93
N LEU A 186 -2.10 -4.35 -4.53
CA LEU A 186 -1.79 -3.07 -5.16
C LEU A 186 -2.06 -3.18 -6.66
N LYS A 187 -2.97 -2.36 -7.15
CA LYS A 187 -3.24 -2.23 -8.57
C LYS A 187 -2.24 -1.26 -9.20
N VAL A 188 -1.46 -1.76 -10.13
CA VAL A 188 -0.49 -0.98 -10.91
C VAL A 188 -1.06 -0.72 -12.29
N THR A 189 -1.07 0.53 -12.73
CA THR A 189 -1.54 0.95 -14.06
C THR A 189 -0.50 1.89 -14.66
N VAL A 190 -0.12 1.63 -15.90
CA VAL A 190 0.74 2.54 -16.69
C VAL A 190 -0.14 3.31 -17.67
N LEU A 191 0.05 4.61 -17.71
CA LEU A 191 -0.73 5.55 -18.50
C LEU A 191 0.21 6.42 -19.33
N THR A 192 -0.27 6.85 -20.48
CA THR A 192 0.39 7.84 -21.33
C THR A 192 -0.65 8.71 -22.01
N VAL A 193 -0.21 9.78 -22.63
CA VAL A 193 -1.08 10.67 -23.42
C VAL A 193 -0.64 10.61 -24.89
N VAL A 194 -1.53 10.16 -25.75
CA VAL A 194 -1.33 10.07 -27.23
C VAL A 194 -2.50 10.76 -27.90
N ASP A 195 -2.23 11.60 -28.89
CA ASP A 195 -3.26 12.26 -29.70
C ASP A 195 -4.40 12.88 -28.89
N ASN A 196 -4.03 13.57 -27.80
CA ASN A 196 -4.98 14.21 -26.88
C ASN A 196 -5.94 13.24 -26.18
N GLN A 197 -5.53 11.99 -26.00
CA GLN A 197 -6.27 10.95 -25.26
C GLN A 197 -5.37 10.26 -24.26
N VAL A 198 -5.93 9.86 -23.11
CA VAL A 198 -5.23 9.04 -22.14
C VAL A 198 -5.35 7.57 -22.55
N ILE A 199 -4.21 6.92 -22.74
CA ILE A 199 -4.14 5.49 -23.01
C ILE A 199 -3.59 4.80 -21.76
N ALA A 200 -4.25 3.72 -21.34
CA ALA A 200 -3.85 2.91 -20.19
C ALA A 200 -3.49 1.50 -20.65
N ALA A 201 -2.38 0.99 -20.15
CA ALA A 201 -2.08 -0.43 -20.25
C ALA A 201 -3.02 -1.27 -19.35
N PRO A 202 -3.24 -2.56 -19.65
CA PRO A 202 -3.93 -3.46 -18.75
C PRO A 202 -3.31 -3.42 -17.36
N ALA A 203 -4.13 -3.24 -16.33
CA ALA A 203 -3.64 -3.16 -14.97
C ALA A 203 -3.06 -4.50 -14.52
N GLN A 204 -1.95 -4.47 -13.78
CA GLN A 204 -1.39 -5.62 -13.10
C GLN A 204 -1.56 -5.48 -11.58
N VAL A 205 -1.57 -6.61 -10.88
CA VAL A 205 -1.75 -6.65 -9.44
C VAL A 205 -0.47 -7.14 -8.78
N LEU A 206 0.00 -6.38 -7.79
CA LEU A 206 1.09 -6.77 -6.91
C LEU A 206 0.50 -7.17 -5.55
N HIS A 207 0.71 -8.39 -5.12
CA HIS A 207 0.23 -8.89 -3.84
C HIS A 207 1.23 -8.58 -2.72
N ILE A 208 0.78 -7.83 -1.70
CA ILE A 208 1.56 -7.51 -0.50
C ILE A 208 1.11 -8.43 0.62
N LYS A 209 1.98 -9.34 1.03
CA LYS A 209 1.74 -10.26 2.15
C LYS A 209 2.56 -9.88 3.37
N PRO A 210 2.10 -10.18 4.59
CA PRO A 210 2.94 -10.02 5.76
C PRO A 210 4.05 -11.07 5.74
N ALA A 211 5.29 -10.68 6.06
CA ALA A 211 6.36 -11.64 6.25
C ALA A 211 6.04 -12.54 7.43
N SER A 212 6.14 -13.86 7.23
CA SER A 212 5.99 -14.81 8.32
C SER A 212 7.21 -14.74 9.24
N LEU A 213 6.97 -14.52 10.54
CA LEU A 213 8.05 -14.52 11.54
C LEU A 213 8.61 -15.93 11.80
N LEU A 214 7.89 -16.98 11.41
CA LEU A 214 8.27 -18.36 11.59
C LEU A 214 7.79 -19.17 10.36
N SER A 215 8.66 -19.36 9.42
CA SER A 215 8.47 -20.41 8.41
C SER A 215 8.96 -21.76 9.02
N LEU A 216 8.16 -22.34 9.87
CA LEU A 216 8.34 -23.73 10.30
C LEU A 216 7.70 -24.61 9.23
N GLY A 217 8.46 -24.92 8.18
CA GLY A 217 8.07 -25.85 7.11
C GLY A 217 6.67 -25.53 6.58
N SER A 218 6.46 -25.11 5.41
CA SER A 218 5.20 -24.97 4.62
C SER A 218 3.91 -24.38 5.29
N GLN A 219 3.91 -24.01 6.57
CA GLN A 219 2.79 -23.32 7.20
C GLN A 219 3.19 -21.90 7.59
N GLU A 220 2.60 -20.92 6.94
CA GLU A 220 2.73 -19.50 7.28
C GLU A 220 2.06 -19.22 8.63
N VAL A 221 2.85 -18.99 9.67
CA VAL A 221 2.33 -18.58 10.98
C VAL A 221 2.16 -17.06 10.98
N SER A 222 0.94 -16.58 11.09
CA SER A 222 0.69 -15.13 11.11
C SER A 222 1.30 -14.48 12.36
N ILE A 223 1.71 -13.21 12.25
CA ILE A 223 2.23 -12.41 13.38
C ILE A 223 1.26 -12.44 14.56
N SER A 224 -0.05 -12.42 14.30
CA SER A 224 -1.09 -12.52 15.31
C SER A 224 -1.04 -13.86 16.06
N ALA A 225 -0.79 -14.97 15.35
CA ALA A 225 -0.65 -16.28 15.98
C ALA A 225 0.60 -16.36 16.86
N VAL A 226 1.73 -15.77 16.41
CA VAL A 226 2.96 -15.71 17.21
C VAL A 226 2.74 -14.90 18.49
N LEU A 227 2.06 -13.75 18.41
CA LEU A 227 1.73 -12.94 19.59
C LEU A 227 0.80 -13.68 20.55
N VAL A 228 -0.20 -14.38 20.05
CA VAL A 228 -1.10 -15.19 20.87
C VAL A 228 -0.33 -16.32 21.56
N ILE A 229 0.49 -17.07 20.82
CA ILE A 229 1.30 -18.15 21.37
C ILE A 229 2.27 -17.61 22.43
N SER A 230 2.96 -16.49 22.18
CA SER A 230 3.88 -15.89 23.14
C SER A 230 3.18 -15.43 24.41
N LEU A 231 1.97 -14.87 24.31
CA LEU A 231 1.17 -14.44 25.46
C LEU A 231 0.79 -15.62 26.38
N PHE A 232 0.51 -16.79 25.80
CA PHE A 232 0.20 -17.99 26.60
C PHE A 232 1.46 -18.72 27.10
N MET A 233 2.55 -18.71 26.34
CA MET A 233 3.79 -19.39 26.73
C MET A 233 4.55 -18.66 27.82
N LEU A 234 4.50 -17.33 27.88
CA LEU A 234 5.23 -16.52 28.85
C LEU A 234 4.84 -16.83 30.32
N PRO A 235 3.54 -16.92 30.71
CA PRO A 235 3.15 -17.32 32.05
C PRO A 235 3.54 -18.79 32.38
N ILE A 236 3.50 -19.69 31.39
CA ILE A 236 3.92 -21.09 31.60
C ILE A 236 5.41 -21.14 31.90
N ILE A 237 6.24 -20.42 31.17
CA ILE A 237 7.68 -20.33 31.40
C ILE A 237 7.95 -19.71 32.80
N MET A 238 7.24 -18.65 33.19
CA MET A 238 7.38 -18.05 34.51
C MET A 238 7.02 -19.00 35.62
N LEU A 239 5.92 -19.77 35.48
CA LEU A 239 5.52 -20.78 36.47
C LEU A 239 6.55 -21.90 36.58
N THR A 240 7.10 -22.38 35.49
CA THR A 240 8.14 -23.43 35.53
C THR A 240 9.43 -22.93 36.16
N VAL A 241 9.84 -21.69 35.87
CA VAL A 241 11.02 -21.08 36.53
C VAL A 241 10.79 -20.91 38.03
N ALA A 242 9.60 -20.44 38.43
CA ALA A 242 9.26 -20.31 39.86
C ALA A 242 9.34 -21.66 40.61
N GLN A 243 8.76 -22.74 40.03
CA GLN A 243 8.84 -24.09 40.61
C GLN A 243 10.27 -24.61 40.71
N VAL A 244 11.09 -24.35 39.69
CA VAL A 244 12.52 -24.75 39.74
C VAL A 244 13.26 -24.01 40.84
N LEU A 245 13.00 -22.71 41.03
CA LEU A 245 13.62 -21.91 42.08
C LEU A 245 13.21 -22.40 43.46
N GLU A 246 11.92 -22.68 43.70
CA GLU A 246 11.45 -23.29 44.97
C GLU A 246 12.12 -24.64 45.26
N MET A 247 12.24 -25.48 44.24
CA MET A 247 12.89 -26.78 44.36
C MET A 247 14.38 -26.63 44.76
N VAL A 248 15.08 -25.67 44.15
CA VAL A 248 16.48 -25.38 44.47
C VAL A 248 16.64 -24.84 45.90
N GLU A 249 15.72 -23.99 46.38
CA GLU A 249 15.72 -23.50 47.77
C GLU A 249 15.47 -24.62 48.76
N GLN A 250 14.50 -25.49 48.53
CA GLN A 250 14.24 -26.67 49.38
C GLN A 250 15.47 -27.57 49.45
N TYR A 251 16.12 -27.82 48.32
CA TYR A 251 17.35 -28.65 48.32
C TYR A 251 18.48 -28.02 49.10
N LYS A 252 18.67 -26.72 49.07
CA LYS A 252 19.66 -25.99 49.85
C LYS A 252 19.34 -26.03 51.37
N GLU A 253 18.07 -25.95 51.72
CA GLU A 253 17.66 -26.06 53.14
C GLU A 253 17.85 -27.46 53.68
N GLU A 254 17.53 -28.51 52.94
CA GLU A 254 17.77 -29.88 53.30
C GLU A 254 19.27 -30.17 53.49
N GLU A 255 20.11 -29.66 52.62
CA GLU A 255 21.55 -29.78 52.71
C GLU A 255 22.11 -29.10 54.00
N LYS A 256 21.60 -27.89 54.32
CA LYS A 256 21.94 -27.18 55.54
C LYS A 256 21.51 -27.97 56.80
N ARG A 257 20.29 -28.50 56.78
CA ARG A 257 19.81 -29.37 57.93
C ARG A 257 20.65 -30.61 58.05
N ALA A 258 21.03 -31.30 57.00
CA ALA A 258 21.86 -32.45 56.96
C ALA A 258 23.28 -32.15 57.52
N ARG A 259 23.86 -30.98 57.20
CA ARG A 259 25.16 -30.53 57.74
C ARG A 259 25.07 -30.23 59.22
N LEU A 260 24.02 -29.58 59.69
CA LEU A 260 23.81 -29.31 61.14
C LEU A 260 23.64 -30.61 61.97
N LEU A 261 22.87 -31.56 61.44
CA LEU A 261 22.71 -32.88 62.12
C LEU A 261 24.02 -33.68 62.20
N LYS A 262 24.89 -33.58 61.21
CA LYS A 262 26.23 -34.18 61.24
C LYS A 262 27.11 -33.54 62.29
N GLN A 263 27.06 -32.21 62.44
CA GLN A 263 27.82 -31.50 63.50
C GLN A 263 27.35 -31.83 64.91
N LEU A 264 26.03 -31.97 65.11
CA LEU A 264 25.47 -32.37 66.44
C LEU A 264 25.76 -33.82 66.82
N ARG A 265 26.10 -34.66 65.85
CA ARG A 265 26.45 -36.09 66.15
C ARG A 265 27.91 -36.31 66.38
N GLN A 266 28.78 -35.31 66.17
CA GLN A 266 30.22 -35.37 66.41
C GLN A 266 30.65 -34.71 67.73
N ASN A 267 29.76 -33.99 68.40
CA ASN A 267 29.90 -33.47 69.75
C ASN A 267 29.17 -34.38 70.76
#